data_6a667f54d9bb2239808d83e1cd6a31ca
#
_entry.id   6a667f54d9bb2239808d83e1cd6a31ca
#
_cell.length_a   1.000
_cell.length_b   1.000
_cell.length_c   1.000
_cell.angle_alpha   90.00
_cell.angle_beta   90.00
_cell.angle_gamma   90.00
#
_symmetry.space_group_name_H-M   'P 1'
#
loop_
_entity.id
_entity.type
_entity.pdbx_description
1 polymer ?
#
loop_
_entity_poly.entity_id
_entity_poly.type
_entity_poly.pdbx_seq_one_letter_code
_entity_poly.pdbx_strand_id
1 'polypeptide(L)'
;MGSRLATEEEVKRWQTDGWVLLDGLVSTEEIDAANEDLKKVFPTNDEYQSDPEGVKERWRGRPVQAKEDFVWPDEGPGFRPEQQFWSQTFPFPGEGSLNRICVHPSVVDFAERALGEPDIRLYQIHASAKYSGLTNYEQPMHTDQNHSWLPAIGRPPWWNLEGFLYMTDVTESANPTRMVSVRHTENTSPKYPVLMPDRAPDIYEAEQAAVGVRGSYLAYRSDVFHRGAAFAESGTSRTVLALAFKLTAQEWIGYDEAQSRSNSPEWTRFVEKSTPRELELFGFPPPGHEIWDEDLLRRTKSRYPKLDLTPWKQALA
;
A
#
# COMPACT_ATOMS: atom_id res chain seq x y z
N MET A 1 6.04 1.67 22.20
CA MET A 1 4.60 1.95 22.46
C MET A 1 3.80 0.95 21.66
N GLY A 2 2.74 0.37 22.24
CA GLY A 2 1.87 -0.56 21.49
C GLY A 2 1.08 0.16 20.38
N SER A 3 0.57 -0.62 19.42
CA SER A 3 -0.31 -0.12 18.36
C SER A 3 -1.56 0.56 18.95
N ARG A 4 -2.06 1.58 18.26
CA ARG A 4 -3.22 2.38 18.71
C ARG A 4 -4.34 2.40 17.67
N LEU A 5 -5.52 2.81 18.05
CA LEU A 5 -6.58 3.15 17.11
C LEU A 5 -6.49 4.63 16.71
N ALA A 6 -7.00 4.94 15.55
CA ALA A 6 -7.16 6.33 15.11
C ALA A 6 -8.22 7.06 15.95
N THR A 7 -8.01 8.34 16.19
CA THR A 7 -8.98 9.20 16.87
C THR A 7 -10.10 9.63 15.92
N GLU A 8 -11.23 10.08 16.47
CA GLU A 8 -12.33 10.64 15.65
C GLU A 8 -11.90 11.91 14.88
N GLU A 9 -10.99 12.69 15.43
CA GLU A 9 -10.44 13.88 14.79
C GLU A 9 -9.59 13.50 13.56
N GLU A 10 -8.77 12.45 13.66
CA GLU A 10 -7.99 11.94 12.53
C GLU A 10 -8.89 11.42 11.41
N VAL A 11 -9.95 10.66 11.74
CA VAL A 11 -10.95 10.22 10.75
C VAL A 11 -11.62 11.43 10.09
N LYS A 12 -12.06 12.40 10.87
CA LYS A 12 -12.69 13.63 10.36
C LYS A 12 -11.73 14.42 9.48
N ARG A 13 -10.46 14.52 9.85
CA ARG A 13 -9.45 15.22 9.06
C ARG A 13 -9.27 14.58 7.69
N TRP A 14 -9.19 13.25 7.62
CA TRP A 14 -9.16 12.53 6.33
C TRP A 14 -10.38 12.88 5.46
N GLN A 15 -11.58 12.92 6.05
CA GLN A 15 -12.81 13.24 5.33
C GLN A 15 -12.88 14.68 4.84
N THR A 16 -12.33 15.64 5.60
CA THR A 16 -12.45 17.08 5.32
C THR A 16 -11.29 17.66 4.53
N ASP A 17 -10.07 17.23 4.82
CA ASP A 17 -8.84 17.71 4.17
C ASP A 17 -8.38 16.78 3.06
N GLY A 18 -8.98 15.57 3.00
CA GLY A 18 -8.67 14.53 2.02
C GLY A 18 -7.48 13.66 2.41
N TRP A 19 -6.70 14.03 3.42
CA TRP A 19 -5.57 13.25 3.89
C TRP A 19 -5.26 13.47 5.38
N VAL A 20 -4.58 12.49 5.97
CA VAL A 20 -4.10 12.55 7.35
C VAL A 20 -2.87 11.65 7.51
N LEU A 21 -1.93 12.07 8.35
CA LEU A 21 -0.88 11.18 8.84
C LEU A 21 -1.26 10.70 10.25
N LEU A 22 -1.42 9.41 10.41
CA LEU A 22 -1.72 8.71 11.66
C LEU A 22 -0.40 8.30 12.31
N ASP A 23 0.18 9.19 13.09
CA ASP A 23 1.50 8.99 13.66
C ASP A 23 1.51 7.83 14.67
N GLY A 24 2.46 6.91 14.52
CA GLY A 24 2.63 5.73 15.37
C GLY A 24 1.37 4.85 15.48
N LEU A 25 0.59 4.70 14.41
CA LEU A 25 -0.62 3.88 14.39
C LEU A 25 -0.31 2.40 14.67
N VAL A 26 0.76 1.89 14.08
CA VAL A 26 1.29 0.55 14.29
C VAL A 26 2.55 0.64 15.14
N SER A 27 2.75 -0.30 16.06
CA SER A 27 3.90 -0.28 16.96
C SER A 27 5.22 -0.47 16.20
N THR A 28 6.27 0.16 16.70
CA THR A 28 7.62 0.00 16.13
C THR A 28 8.12 -1.44 16.20
N GLU A 29 7.73 -2.17 17.24
CA GLU A 29 8.07 -3.58 17.43
C GLU A 29 7.46 -4.47 16.32
N GLU A 30 6.22 -4.20 15.93
CA GLU A 30 5.57 -4.94 14.83
C GLU A 30 6.17 -4.57 13.47
N ILE A 31 6.52 -3.30 13.26
CA ILE A 31 7.23 -2.86 12.06
C ILE A 31 8.62 -3.49 11.99
N ASP A 32 9.35 -3.53 13.09
CA ASP A 32 10.70 -4.13 13.13
C ASP A 32 10.64 -5.63 12.82
N ALA A 33 9.62 -6.34 13.32
CA ALA A 33 9.38 -7.74 12.97
C ALA A 33 9.05 -7.94 11.47
N ALA A 34 8.27 -7.04 10.88
CA ALA A 34 7.98 -7.07 9.44
C ALA A 34 9.20 -6.70 8.58
N ASN A 35 10.06 -5.82 9.07
CA ASN A 35 11.31 -5.44 8.42
C ASN A 35 12.31 -6.60 8.28
N GLU A 36 12.25 -7.62 9.16
CA GLU A 36 13.06 -8.84 8.97
C GLU A 36 12.67 -9.61 7.70
N ASP A 37 11.37 -9.67 7.38
CA ASP A 37 10.92 -10.23 6.09
C ASP A 37 11.25 -9.28 4.93
N LEU A 38 11.21 -7.96 5.16
CA LEU A 38 11.47 -6.96 4.14
C LEU A 38 12.89 -7.04 3.57
N LYS A 39 13.87 -7.49 4.35
CA LYS A 39 15.25 -7.77 3.91
C LYS A 39 15.33 -8.86 2.82
N LYS A 40 14.31 -9.69 2.69
CA LYS A 40 14.20 -10.68 1.61
C LYS A 40 13.55 -10.10 0.35
N VAL A 41 12.96 -8.92 0.46
CA VAL A 41 12.24 -8.20 -0.60
C VAL A 41 13.12 -7.13 -1.22
N PHE A 42 13.84 -6.37 -0.37
CA PHE A 42 14.70 -5.27 -0.77
C PHE A 42 16.06 -5.33 -0.07
N PRO A 43 17.12 -4.77 -0.67
CA PRO A 43 18.37 -4.56 0.05
C PRO A 43 18.15 -3.61 1.24
N THR A 44 18.89 -3.80 2.29
CA THR A 44 18.93 -2.81 3.38
C THR A 44 19.55 -1.50 2.90
N ASN A 45 19.31 -0.41 3.63
CA ASN A 45 19.98 0.86 3.32
C ASN A 45 21.51 0.74 3.33
N ASP A 46 22.05 0.07 4.33
CA ASP A 46 23.49 -0.10 4.49
C ASP A 46 24.12 -0.92 3.35
N GLU A 47 23.47 -2.01 2.91
CA GLU A 47 23.88 -2.78 1.75
C GLU A 47 23.91 -1.91 0.49
N TYR A 48 22.83 -1.12 0.29
CA TYR A 48 22.71 -0.28 -0.88
C TYR A 48 23.75 0.86 -0.89
N GLN A 49 23.93 1.55 0.23
CA GLN A 49 24.88 2.68 0.32
C GLN A 49 26.35 2.24 0.27
N SER A 50 26.67 1.03 0.76
CA SER A 50 28.03 0.51 0.75
C SER A 50 28.48 -0.01 -0.62
N ASP A 51 27.59 -0.58 -1.42
CA ASP A 51 27.88 -1.18 -2.72
C ASP A 51 26.68 -1.06 -3.69
N PRO A 52 26.35 0.15 -4.17
CA PRO A 52 25.20 0.36 -5.04
C PRO A 52 25.24 -0.47 -6.33
N GLU A 53 26.41 -0.58 -6.96
CA GLU A 53 26.58 -1.32 -8.21
C GLU A 53 26.45 -2.83 -7.99
N GLY A 54 27.08 -3.38 -6.97
CA GLY A 54 26.90 -4.78 -6.63
C GLY A 54 25.50 -5.12 -6.18
N VAL A 55 24.79 -4.20 -5.53
CA VAL A 55 23.36 -4.35 -5.21
C VAL A 55 22.53 -4.39 -6.49
N LYS A 56 22.75 -3.49 -7.44
CA LYS A 56 22.04 -3.52 -8.74
C LYS A 56 22.23 -4.87 -9.44
N GLU A 57 23.45 -5.39 -9.47
CA GLU A 57 23.74 -6.67 -10.09
C GLU A 57 23.07 -7.84 -9.35
N ARG A 58 23.18 -7.90 -8.01
CA ARG A 58 22.57 -8.96 -7.20
C ARG A 58 21.04 -8.97 -7.26
N TRP A 59 20.43 -7.80 -7.45
CA TRP A 59 18.97 -7.64 -7.51
C TRP A 59 18.45 -7.50 -8.95
N ARG A 60 19.35 -7.49 -9.92
CA ARG A 60 19.02 -7.50 -11.35
C ARG A 60 18.20 -8.76 -11.67
N GLY A 61 17.12 -8.59 -12.40
CA GLY A 61 16.23 -9.71 -12.77
C GLY A 61 15.45 -10.30 -11.60
N ARG A 62 15.51 -9.70 -10.40
CA ARG A 62 14.53 -9.99 -9.35
C ARG A 62 13.31 -9.13 -9.58
N PRO A 63 12.42 -9.59 -10.45
CA PRO A 63 11.32 -8.76 -10.86
C PRO A 63 10.29 -8.76 -9.78
N VAL A 64 9.74 -7.64 -9.64
CA VAL A 64 8.53 -7.40 -8.90
C VAL A 64 7.43 -8.37 -9.33
N GLN A 65 7.39 -8.80 -10.56
CA GLN A 65 6.33 -9.63 -11.14
C GLN A 65 6.77 -10.52 -12.29
N ALA A 66 8.04 -10.55 -12.62
CA ALA A 66 8.44 -11.29 -13.80
C ALA A 66 8.56 -12.78 -13.50
N LYS A 67 8.24 -13.57 -14.48
CA LYS A 67 8.64 -14.96 -14.56
C LYS A 67 10.15 -15.04 -14.39
N GLU A 68 10.65 -16.13 -13.83
CA GLU A 68 12.06 -16.35 -13.46
C GLU A 68 13.06 -15.99 -14.58
N ASP A 69 12.61 -15.96 -15.84
CA ASP A 69 13.43 -15.74 -17.04
C ASP A 69 13.38 -14.31 -17.60
N PHE A 70 12.67 -13.37 -16.96
CA PHE A 70 12.53 -12.03 -17.50
C PHE A 70 13.64 -11.11 -17.02
N VAL A 71 14.43 -10.60 -17.95
CA VAL A 71 15.47 -9.59 -17.71
C VAL A 71 14.98 -8.25 -18.28
N TRP A 72 15.02 -7.20 -17.46
CA TRP A 72 14.69 -5.86 -17.93
C TRP A 72 15.73 -5.39 -18.94
N PRO A 73 15.31 -4.79 -20.08
CA PRO A 73 16.26 -4.29 -21.05
C PRO A 73 17.06 -3.12 -20.49
N ASP A 74 18.33 -3.03 -20.88
CA ASP A 74 19.22 -1.95 -20.49
C ASP A 74 18.92 -0.63 -21.25
N GLU A 75 18.15 -0.70 -22.33
CA GLU A 75 17.71 0.43 -23.15
C GLU A 75 16.46 0.08 -23.97
N GLY A 76 15.81 1.09 -24.53
CA GLY A 76 14.68 0.90 -25.45
C GLY A 76 13.34 0.60 -24.75
N PRO A 77 12.38 -0.01 -25.47
CA PRO A 77 11.06 -0.30 -24.91
C PRO A 77 11.13 -1.22 -23.68
N GLY A 78 10.56 -0.78 -22.58
CA GLY A 78 10.62 -1.46 -21.30
C GLY A 78 11.83 -1.08 -20.43
N PHE A 79 12.79 -0.31 -20.97
CA PHE A 79 13.86 0.27 -20.15
C PHE A 79 13.27 1.10 -19.01
N ARG A 80 13.72 0.81 -17.81
CA ARG A 80 13.48 1.66 -16.65
C ARG A 80 14.80 2.27 -16.27
N PRO A 81 14.91 3.63 -16.26
CA PRO A 81 16.14 4.28 -15.82
C PRO A 81 16.50 3.79 -14.43
N GLU A 82 17.77 3.83 -14.09
CA GLU A 82 18.30 3.40 -12.78
C GLU A 82 17.39 3.85 -11.66
N GLN A 83 16.84 2.87 -10.94
CA GLN A 83 15.69 3.14 -10.10
C GLN A 83 16.13 3.52 -8.70
N GLN A 84 15.77 4.71 -8.30
CA GLN A 84 15.62 5.03 -6.88
C GLN A 84 14.45 4.31 -6.23
N PHE A 85 13.61 3.65 -7.04
CA PHE A 85 12.35 3.09 -6.63
C PHE A 85 12.25 1.65 -7.10
N TRP A 86 12.09 0.73 -6.14
CA TRP A 86 11.78 -0.67 -6.39
C TRP A 86 10.44 -1.00 -5.75
N SER A 87 9.59 -1.72 -6.46
CA SER A 87 8.26 -2.11 -6.02
C SER A 87 8.09 -3.62 -6.10
N GLN A 88 7.48 -4.18 -5.07
CA GLN A 88 7.10 -5.60 -4.97
C GLN A 88 5.65 -5.71 -4.56
N THR A 89 4.92 -6.64 -5.18
CA THR A 89 3.52 -6.87 -4.86
C THR A 89 3.32 -8.00 -3.87
N PHE A 90 2.24 -7.89 -3.13
CA PHE A 90 1.77 -8.95 -2.22
C PHE A 90 1.43 -10.25 -2.99
N PRO A 91 1.64 -11.44 -2.40
CA PRO A 91 2.26 -11.70 -1.11
C PRO A 91 3.80 -11.70 -1.17
N PHE A 92 4.39 -11.23 -0.07
CA PHE A 92 5.84 -11.11 0.04
C PHE A 92 6.49 -12.40 0.54
N PRO A 93 7.76 -12.68 0.16
CA PRO A 93 8.54 -13.77 0.75
C PRO A 93 8.84 -13.51 2.24
N GLY A 94 9.11 -14.56 2.99
CA GLY A 94 9.51 -14.46 4.39
C GLY A 94 8.69 -15.34 5.32
N GLU A 95 8.82 -15.09 6.63
CA GLU A 95 8.14 -15.85 7.68
C GLU A 95 6.66 -15.46 7.84
N GLY A 96 6.26 -14.35 7.23
CA GLY A 96 4.87 -13.91 7.13
C GLY A 96 4.53 -12.67 7.95
N SER A 97 5.45 -12.11 8.73
CA SER A 97 5.21 -10.87 9.49
C SER A 97 4.88 -9.70 8.57
N LEU A 98 5.61 -9.56 7.45
CA LEU A 98 5.34 -8.54 6.44
C LEU A 98 3.96 -8.72 5.78
N ASN A 99 3.54 -9.96 5.52
CA ASN A 99 2.22 -10.22 4.97
C ASN A 99 1.10 -9.98 6.00
N ARG A 100 1.35 -10.25 7.29
CA ARG A 100 0.38 -10.02 8.36
C ARG A 100 0.14 -8.55 8.64
N ILE A 101 1.17 -7.71 8.55
CA ILE A 101 1.03 -6.28 8.82
C ILE A 101 0.17 -5.57 7.78
N CYS A 102 0.01 -6.14 6.57
CA CYS A 102 -0.86 -5.59 5.53
C CYS A 102 -2.35 -5.60 5.91
N VAL A 103 -2.74 -6.44 6.86
CA VAL A 103 -4.11 -6.53 7.40
C VAL A 103 -4.15 -6.16 8.89
N HIS A 104 -3.28 -5.25 9.30
CA HIS A 104 -3.17 -4.84 10.71
C HIS A 104 -4.50 -4.24 11.21
N PRO A 105 -5.01 -4.69 12.37
CA PRO A 105 -6.34 -4.27 12.85
C PRO A 105 -6.52 -2.76 12.96
N SER A 106 -5.50 -2.02 13.41
CA SER A 106 -5.59 -0.55 13.52
C SER A 106 -5.73 0.14 12.16
N VAL A 107 -5.10 -0.40 11.11
CA VAL A 107 -5.22 0.15 9.74
C VAL A 107 -6.60 -0.17 9.17
N VAL A 108 -7.08 -1.40 9.38
CA VAL A 108 -8.42 -1.83 8.93
C VAL A 108 -9.51 -1.04 9.65
N ASP A 109 -9.44 -0.88 10.98
CA ASP A 109 -10.38 -0.06 11.77
C ASP A 109 -10.47 1.38 11.23
N PHE A 110 -9.29 1.98 10.99
CA PHE A 110 -9.28 3.32 10.40
C PHE A 110 -9.95 3.36 9.02
N ALA A 111 -9.65 2.40 8.14
CA ALA A 111 -10.23 2.35 6.81
C ALA A 111 -11.77 2.19 6.85
N GLU A 112 -12.30 1.31 7.71
CA GLU A 112 -13.73 1.12 7.92
C GLU A 112 -14.42 2.41 8.39
N ARG A 113 -13.85 3.07 9.40
CA ARG A 113 -14.39 4.32 9.95
C ARG A 113 -14.27 5.50 8.99
N ALA A 114 -13.15 5.60 8.26
CA ALA A 114 -12.93 6.67 7.28
C ALA A 114 -13.90 6.55 6.10
N LEU A 115 -14.08 5.35 5.57
CA LEU A 115 -15.02 5.06 4.48
C LEU A 115 -16.48 5.07 4.95
N GLY A 116 -16.73 4.86 6.24
CA GLY A 116 -18.07 4.90 6.86
C GLY A 116 -18.83 3.59 6.75
N GLU A 117 -18.21 2.51 6.28
CA GLU A 117 -18.81 1.20 6.08
C GLU A 117 -17.81 0.08 6.44
N PRO A 118 -18.26 -1.00 7.09
CA PRO A 118 -17.39 -2.14 7.41
C PRO A 118 -17.17 -3.09 6.25
N ASP A 119 -18.00 -3.01 5.20
CA ASP A 119 -17.87 -3.89 4.02
C ASP A 119 -16.86 -3.33 3.02
N ILE A 120 -15.59 -3.43 3.40
CA ILE A 120 -14.44 -2.96 2.62
C ILE A 120 -13.63 -4.12 2.07
N ARG A 121 -12.85 -3.83 1.03
CA ARG A 121 -11.87 -4.74 0.43
C ARG A 121 -10.51 -4.05 0.32
N LEU A 122 -9.47 -4.78 0.63
CA LEU A 122 -8.08 -4.39 0.40
C LEU A 122 -7.75 -4.73 -1.06
N TYR A 123 -7.74 -3.72 -1.92
CA TYR A 123 -7.67 -3.94 -3.37
C TYR A 123 -6.28 -3.75 -3.96
N GLN A 124 -5.38 -3.06 -3.24
CA GLN A 124 -4.01 -2.86 -3.65
C GLN A 124 -3.05 -3.04 -2.47
N ILE A 125 -1.99 -3.82 -2.69
CA ILE A 125 -0.91 -4.00 -1.73
C ILE A 125 0.41 -4.10 -2.47
N HIS A 126 1.30 -3.14 -2.25
CA HIS A 126 2.68 -3.27 -2.71
C HIS A 126 3.66 -2.61 -1.73
N ALA A 127 4.86 -3.17 -1.66
CA ALA A 127 5.98 -2.55 -0.96
C ALA A 127 6.83 -1.76 -1.94
N SER A 128 7.33 -0.61 -1.52
CA SER A 128 8.21 0.23 -2.33
C SER A 128 9.39 0.72 -1.52
N ALA A 129 10.59 0.64 -2.10
CA ALA A 129 11.80 1.15 -1.51
C ALA A 129 12.48 2.16 -2.43
N LYS A 130 12.90 3.28 -1.87
CA LYS A 130 13.70 4.31 -2.53
C LYS A 130 14.99 4.53 -1.76
N TYR A 131 16.07 4.76 -2.46
CA TYR A 131 17.40 4.99 -1.88
C TYR A 131 17.96 6.30 -2.43
N SER A 132 18.57 7.11 -1.57
CA SER A 132 19.28 8.31 -2.00
C SER A 132 20.55 7.96 -2.78
N GLY A 133 20.99 8.84 -3.66
CA GLY A 133 22.33 8.78 -4.28
C GLY A 133 22.38 8.34 -5.74
N LEU A 134 21.31 7.82 -6.35
CA LEU A 134 21.31 7.50 -7.78
C LEU A 134 20.73 8.62 -8.64
N THR A 135 19.49 8.96 -8.46
CA THR A 135 18.85 10.10 -9.11
C THR A 135 17.88 10.74 -8.14
N ASN A 136 17.94 12.05 -7.97
CA ASN A 136 16.96 12.78 -7.20
C ASN A 136 15.70 12.99 -8.06
N TYR A 137 14.87 11.95 -8.15
CA TYR A 137 13.62 12.02 -8.89
C TYR A 137 12.52 12.66 -8.04
N GLU A 138 11.96 13.74 -8.55
CA GLU A 138 10.73 14.34 -8.04
C GLU A 138 9.57 14.01 -8.96
N GLN A 139 8.46 13.59 -8.37
CA GLN A 139 7.24 13.43 -9.13
C GLN A 139 6.57 14.79 -9.35
N PRO A 140 5.91 15.03 -10.48
CA PRO A 140 4.97 16.14 -10.58
C PRO A 140 3.80 15.91 -9.63
N MET A 141 3.14 16.98 -9.22
CA MET A 141 1.91 16.92 -8.44
C MET A 141 0.84 16.14 -9.23
N HIS A 142 0.25 15.12 -8.62
CA HIS A 142 -0.72 14.25 -9.30
C HIS A 142 -1.78 13.71 -8.32
N THR A 143 -2.84 13.16 -8.89
CA THR A 143 -3.86 12.39 -8.17
C THR A 143 -3.87 10.94 -8.67
N ASP A 144 -4.26 9.99 -7.81
CA ASP A 144 -4.32 8.56 -8.13
C ASP A 144 -5.64 8.15 -8.81
N GLN A 145 -6.18 9.02 -9.67
CA GLN A 145 -7.45 8.75 -10.37
C GLN A 145 -7.41 7.54 -11.32
N ASN A 146 -6.21 7.08 -11.68
CA ASN A 146 -6.03 5.89 -12.51
C ASN A 146 -6.48 4.58 -11.83
N HIS A 147 -6.69 4.59 -10.52
CA HIS A 147 -7.23 3.43 -9.78
C HIS A 147 -8.74 3.26 -9.99
N SER A 148 -9.40 4.27 -10.51
CA SER A 148 -10.84 4.28 -10.75
C SER A 148 -11.17 4.70 -12.18
N TRP A 149 -12.20 4.10 -12.77
CA TRP A 149 -12.71 4.51 -14.09
C TRP A 149 -13.60 5.76 -14.01
N LEU A 150 -14.02 6.12 -12.81
CA LEU A 150 -14.80 7.32 -12.55
C LEU A 150 -13.96 8.30 -11.71
N PRO A 151 -14.09 9.62 -11.96
CA PRO A 151 -13.44 10.61 -11.09
C PRO A 151 -14.02 10.55 -9.68
N ALA A 152 -13.16 10.72 -8.68
CA ALA A 152 -13.56 10.75 -7.29
C ALA A 152 -14.59 11.88 -7.03
N ILE A 153 -15.50 11.63 -6.12
CA ILE A 153 -16.61 12.55 -5.79
C ILE A 153 -16.31 13.25 -4.47
N GLY A 154 -15.49 13.98 -4.17
CA GLY A 154 -15.19 14.78 -2.98
C GLY A 154 -16.24 14.85 -1.83
N ARG A 155 -17.13 13.88 -1.70
CA ARG A 155 -18.23 13.78 -0.72
C ARG A 155 -18.61 12.32 -0.44
N PRO A 156 -19.26 12.03 0.72
CA PRO A 156 -19.78 10.68 0.99
C PRO A 156 -20.84 10.22 -0.05
N PRO A 157 -20.98 8.91 -0.27
CA PRO A 157 -20.10 7.86 0.26
C PRO A 157 -18.69 7.93 -0.34
N TRP A 158 -17.68 7.76 0.51
CA TRP A 158 -16.29 7.69 0.04
C TRP A 158 -16.06 6.34 -0.65
N TRP A 159 -15.33 6.34 -1.77
CA TRP A 159 -15.20 5.12 -2.56
C TRP A 159 -14.01 4.27 -2.19
N ASN A 160 -12.90 4.93 -1.96
CA ASN A 160 -11.63 4.30 -1.67
C ASN A 160 -10.77 5.18 -0.76
N LEU A 161 -9.80 4.54 -0.16
CA LEU A 161 -8.79 5.11 0.69
C LEU A 161 -7.45 4.56 0.24
N GLU A 162 -6.55 5.45 -0.16
CA GLU A 162 -5.16 5.14 -0.44
C GLU A 162 -4.32 5.37 0.82
N GLY A 163 -3.18 4.66 0.94
CA GLY A 163 -2.30 4.96 2.05
C GLY A 163 -0.94 4.28 1.98
N PHE A 164 -0.01 4.83 2.76
CA PHE A 164 1.35 4.31 2.95
C PHE A 164 1.63 4.04 4.41
N LEU A 165 1.81 2.78 4.78
CA LEU A 165 2.37 2.42 6.07
C LEU A 165 3.89 2.57 6.01
N TYR A 166 4.45 3.39 6.87
CA TYR A 166 5.88 3.67 6.90
C TYR A 166 6.66 2.50 7.53
N MET A 167 7.55 1.91 6.76
CA MET A 167 8.45 0.85 7.20
C MET A 167 9.78 1.41 7.73
N THR A 168 10.10 2.65 7.36
CA THR A 168 11.24 3.44 7.86
C THR A 168 10.74 4.78 8.37
N ASP A 169 11.53 5.45 9.20
CA ASP A 169 11.25 6.84 9.57
C ASP A 169 11.33 7.73 8.31
N VAL A 170 10.39 8.64 8.18
CA VAL A 170 10.31 9.59 7.05
C VAL A 170 10.50 10.99 7.61
N THR A 171 11.66 11.57 7.35
CA THR A 171 12.00 12.95 7.73
C THR A 171 11.76 13.90 6.54
N GLU A 172 11.89 15.20 6.79
CA GLU A 172 11.80 16.22 5.73
C GLU A 172 12.83 16.01 4.62
N SER A 173 14.01 15.45 4.95
CA SER A 173 15.10 15.17 4.00
C SER A 173 15.03 13.79 3.35
N ALA A 174 14.20 12.88 3.88
CA ALA A 174 14.11 11.48 3.46
C ALA A 174 12.98 11.21 2.45
N ASN A 175 12.86 12.01 1.42
CA ASN A 175 11.88 11.80 0.35
C ASN A 175 10.43 11.72 0.86
N PRO A 176 9.92 12.68 1.66
CA PRO A 176 8.55 12.63 2.13
C PRO A 176 7.55 12.77 0.98
N THR A 177 6.38 12.18 1.12
CA THR A 177 5.27 12.50 0.23
C THR A 177 4.77 13.90 0.57
N ARG A 178 4.67 14.76 -0.44
CA ARG A 178 4.08 16.10 -0.36
C ARG A 178 2.58 15.97 -0.64
N MET A 179 1.77 16.49 0.25
CA MET A 179 0.31 16.40 0.22
C MET A 179 -0.31 17.78 0.14
N VAL A 180 -1.40 17.92 -0.60
CA VAL A 180 -2.17 19.17 -0.67
C VAL A 180 -3.60 18.89 -0.21
N SER A 181 -4.10 19.69 0.75
CA SER A 181 -5.50 19.54 1.17
C SER A 181 -6.45 19.81 0.01
N VAL A 182 -7.51 19.00 -0.11
CA VAL A 182 -8.55 19.15 -1.13
C VAL A 182 -9.21 20.54 -1.12
N ARG A 183 -9.13 21.25 -0.01
CA ARG A 183 -9.64 22.63 0.12
C ARG A 183 -8.92 23.62 -0.81
N HIS A 184 -7.67 23.34 -1.18
CA HIS A 184 -6.91 24.13 -2.14
C HIS A 184 -7.14 23.72 -3.59
N THR A 185 -7.80 22.57 -3.82
CA THR A 185 -7.94 21.97 -5.14
C THR A 185 -9.40 21.77 -5.58
N GLU A 186 -10.37 22.30 -4.84
CA GLU A 186 -11.81 22.16 -5.09
C GLU A 186 -12.23 22.56 -6.52
N ASN A 187 -11.55 23.54 -7.10
CA ASN A 187 -11.83 24.05 -8.45
C ASN A 187 -10.95 23.42 -9.53
N THR A 188 -10.10 22.44 -9.18
CA THR A 188 -9.23 21.78 -10.14
C THR A 188 -10.01 20.74 -10.93
N SER A 189 -9.96 20.83 -12.24
CA SER A 189 -10.67 19.89 -13.11
C SER A 189 -10.07 18.49 -13.06
N PRO A 190 -10.89 17.43 -12.90
CA PRO A 190 -10.42 16.04 -12.97
C PRO A 190 -9.78 15.66 -14.31
N LYS A 191 -9.95 16.48 -15.35
CA LYS A 191 -9.28 16.33 -16.64
C LYS A 191 -7.75 16.38 -16.54
N TYR A 192 -7.24 17.03 -15.52
CA TYR A 192 -5.81 17.29 -15.35
C TYR A 192 -5.30 16.57 -14.08
N PRO A 193 -5.11 15.26 -14.13
CA PRO A 193 -4.65 14.48 -12.98
C PRO A 193 -3.16 14.75 -12.65
N VAL A 194 -2.43 15.42 -13.53
CA VAL A 194 -1.03 15.80 -13.34
C VAL A 194 -0.88 17.31 -13.58
N LEU A 195 -0.25 17.99 -12.63
CA LEU A 195 -0.02 19.44 -12.66
C LEU A 195 1.47 19.72 -12.52
N MET A 196 1.99 20.56 -13.42
CA MET A 196 3.36 21.03 -13.36
C MET A 196 3.46 22.33 -12.57
N PRO A 197 4.61 22.68 -11.95
CA PRO A 197 4.76 23.88 -11.13
C PRO A 197 4.42 25.19 -11.84
N ASP A 198 4.76 25.30 -13.13
CA ASP A 198 4.45 26.47 -13.96
C ASP A 198 2.96 26.62 -14.27
N ARG A 199 2.18 25.59 -14.11
CA ARG A 199 0.74 25.54 -14.39
C ARG A 199 -0.13 25.68 -13.15
N ALA A 200 0.41 25.36 -11.99
CA ALA A 200 -0.33 25.36 -10.72
C ALA A 200 0.58 25.74 -9.54
N PRO A 201 1.24 26.93 -9.57
CA PRO A 201 2.17 27.33 -8.52
C PRO A 201 1.51 27.33 -7.13
N ASP A 202 0.26 27.77 -7.02
CA ASP A 202 -0.48 27.85 -5.77
C ASP A 202 -0.66 26.48 -5.10
N ILE A 203 -0.79 25.41 -5.89
CA ILE A 203 -0.90 24.04 -5.38
C ILE A 203 0.44 23.58 -4.82
N TYR A 204 1.54 23.91 -5.47
CA TYR A 204 2.88 23.61 -4.97
C TYR A 204 3.25 24.42 -3.73
N GLU A 205 2.79 25.67 -3.62
CA GLU A 205 2.98 26.50 -2.43
C GLU A 205 2.17 25.98 -1.21
N ALA A 206 1.03 25.32 -1.45
CA ALA A 206 0.17 24.76 -0.41
C ALA A 206 0.59 23.37 0.07
N GLU A 207 1.63 22.77 -0.52
CA GLU A 207 2.05 21.42 -0.16
C GLU A 207 2.62 21.31 1.26
N GLN A 208 2.36 20.19 1.90
CA GLN A 208 2.87 19.84 3.22
C GLN A 208 3.57 18.48 3.17
N ALA A 209 4.70 18.36 3.84
CA ALA A 209 5.41 17.10 3.95
C ALA A 209 4.72 16.18 4.96
N ALA A 210 4.44 14.95 4.56
CA ALA A 210 3.98 13.90 5.47
C ALA A 210 5.18 13.24 6.13
N VAL A 211 5.71 13.85 7.19
CA VAL A 211 6.84 13.35 7.99
C VAL A 211 6.34 12.60 9.23
N GLY A 212 6.93 11.45 9.53
CA GLY A 212 6.52 10.63 10.67
C GLY A 212 7.47 9.46 10.92
N VAL A 213 7.32 8.83 12.07
CA VAL A 213 8.11 7.65 12.45
C VAL A 213 7.60 6.40 11.73
N ARG A 214 8.43 5.36 11.66
CA ARG A 214 7.97 4.04 11.19
C ARG A 214 6.81 3.55 12.03
N GLY A 215 5.82 2.94 11.38
CA GLY A 215 4.52 2.60 11.98
C GLY A 215 3.45 3.69 11.81
N SER A 216 3.81 4.88 11.30
CA SER A 216 2.82 5.87 10.88
C SER A 216 2.14 5.44 9.59
N TYR A 217 0.84 5.75 9.46
CA TYR A 217 0.07 5.47 8.26
C TYR A 217 -0.41 6.78 7.63
N LEU A 218 0.14 7.13 6.48
CA LEU A 218 -0.33 8.25 5.66
C LEU A 218 -1.53 7.77 4.85
N ALA A 219 -2.70 8.28 5.16
CA ALA A 219 -3.94 7.94 4.47
C ALA A 219 -4.46 9.13 3.67
N TYR A 220 -4.93 8.89 2.45
CA TYR A 220 -5.45 9.94 1.58
C TYR A 220 -6.54 9.42 0.63
N ARG A 221 -7.32 10.32 0.08
CA ARG A 221 -8.33 10.04 -0.95
C ARG A 221 -7.70 10.13 -2.33
N SER A 222 -8.23 9.41 -3.30
CA SER A 222 -7.71 9.40 -4.67
C SER A 222 -7.83 10.75 -5.42
N ASP A 223 -8.60 11.71 -4.90
CA ASP A 223 -8.69 13.07 -5.43
C ASP A 223 -7.68 14.05 -4.82
N VAL A 224 -6.85 13.61 -3.88
CA VAL A 224 -5.82 14.41 -3.24
C VAL A 224 -4.62 14.56 -4.17
N PHE A 225 -4.24 15.79 -4.45
CA PHE A 225 -2.99 16.08 -5.13
C PHE A 225 -1.80 15.82 -4.21
N HIS A 226 -0.87 15.02 -4.69
CA HIS A 226 0.34 14.66 -3.95
C HIS A 226 1.50 14.39 -4.90
N ARG A 227 2.71 14.29 -4.34
CA ARG A 227 3.92 13.94 -5.09
C ARG A 227 5.00 13.36 -4.19
N GLY A 228 5.85 12.50 -4.74
CA GLY A 228 7.11 12.15 -4.08
C GLY A 228 8.13 13.28 -4.26
N ALA A 229 8.71 13.76 -3.16
CA ALA A 229 9.82 14.71 -3.21
C ALA A 229 11.16 14.00 -3.51
N ALA A 230 12.22 14.75 -3.79
CA ALA A 230 13.58 14.22 -3.84
C ALA A 230 14.13 13.95 -2.44
N PHE A 231 15.20 13.16 -2.34
CA PHE A 231 16.02 13.11 -1.14
C PHE A 231 16.84 14.41 -1.06
N ALA A 232 16.77 15.09 0.07
CA ALA A 232 17.63 16.24 0.35
C ALA A 232 18.94 15.82 1.05
N GLU A 233 19.01 14.59 1.57
CA GLU A 233 20.14 14.03 2.29
C GLU A 233 20.61 12.73 1.63
N SER A 234 21.91 12.56 1.50
CA SER A 234 22.53 11.30 1.03
C SER A 234 22.61 10.27 2.15
N GLY A 235 22.73 8.99 1.77
CA GLY A 235 22.87 7.90 2.74
C GLY A 235 21.57 7.46 3.40
N THR A 236 20.42 7.91 2.89
CA THR A 236 19.12 7.59 3.42
C THR A 236 18.28 6.72 2.47
N SER A 237 17.27 6.08 3.01
CA SER A 237 16.27 5.35 2.23
C SER A 237 14.88 5.55 2.81
N ARG A 238 13.87 5.31 1.99
CA ARG A 238 12.46 5.30 2.40
C ARG A 238 11.81 4.03 1.90
N THR A 239 11.20 3.29 2.81
CA THR A 239 10.40 2.11 2.47
C THR A 239 9.00 2.24 3.03
N VAL A 240 8.02 1.92 2.20
CA VAL A 240 6.59 1.98 2.55
C VAL A 240 5.85 0.76 2.03
N LEU A 241 4.76 0.40 2.72
CA LEU A 241 3.71 -0.48 2.19
C LEU A 241 2.55 0.39 1.74
N ALA A 242 2.23 0.35 0.46
CA ALA A 242 0.98 0.90 -0.04
C ALA A 242 -0.15 -0.08 0.31
N LEU A 243 -1.15 0.41 1.02
CA LEU A 243 -2.34 -0.35 1.43
C LEU A 243 -3.55 0.47 1.04
N ALA A 244 -4.32 -0.01 0.07
CA ALA A 244 -5.47 0.71 -0.44
C ALA A 244 -6.77 -0.08 -0.27
N PHE A 245 -7.78 0.57 0.29
CA PHE A 245 -9.07 -0.01 0.60
C PHE A 245 -10.18 0.62 -0.24
N LYS A 246 -11.18 -0.18 -0.60
CA LYS A 246 -12.39 0.28 -1.30
C LYS A 246 -13.65 -0.27 -0.65
N LEU A 247 -14.77 0.39 -0.87
CA LEU A 247 -16.07 -0.22 -0.57
C LEU A 247 -16.36 -1.37 -1.53
N THR A 248 -16.95 -2.43 -1.03
CA THR A 248 -17.28 -3.62 -1.83
C THR A 248 -18.17 -3.29 -3.03
N ALA A 249 -19.13 -2.39 -2.86
CA ALA A 249 -20.06 -1.99 -3.92
C ALA A 249 -19.42 -1.21 -5.09
N GLN A 250 -18.13 -0.84 -5.00
CA GLN A 250 -17.48 0.01 -6.00
C GLN A 250 -16.77 -0.83 -7.08
N GLU A 251 -17.53 -1.37 -8.04
CA GLU A 251 -17.01 -2.24 -9.09
C GLU A 251 -16.09 -1.53 -10.10
N TRP A 252 -16.19 -0.20 -10.20
CA TRP A 252 -15.31 0.61 -11.06
C TRP A 252 -13.91 0.86 -10.50
N ILE A 253 -13.62 0.37 -9.28
CA ILE A 253 -12.29 0.31 -8.71
C ILE A 253 -11.81 -1.14 -8.78
N GLY A 254 -10.81 -1.40 -9.62
CA GLY A 254 -10.29 -2.74 -9.86
C GLY A 254 -9.45 -3.27 -8.71
N TYR A 255 -9.35 -4.60 -8.58
CA TYR A 255 -8.31 -5.22 -7.77
C TYR A 255 -6.97 -5.14 -8.50
N ASP A 256 -5.92 -4.76 -7.77
CA ASP A 256 -4.58 -4.82 -8.28
C ASP A 256 -3.96 -6.21 -8.00
N GLU A 257 -2.82 -6.42 -8.32
CA GLU A 257 -1.80 -7.47 -8.40
C GLU A 257 -1.91 -8.70 -7.47
N ALA A 258 -2.65 -8.66 -6.35
CA ALA A 258 -2.77 -9.80 -5.42
C ALA A 258 -3.27 -11.08 -6.10
N GLN A 259 -4.12 -10.96 -7.11
CA GLN A 259 -4.69 -12.09 -7.82
C GLN A 259 -3.67 -12.83 -8.70
N SER A 260 -2.69 -12.14 -9.24
CA SER A 260 -1.67 -12.73 -10.12
C SER A 260 -0.77 -13.74 -9.38
N ARG A 261 -0.67 -13.64 -8.06
CA ARG A 261 0.16 -14.49 -7.20
C ARG A 261 -0.62 -15.49 -6.34
N SER A 262 -1.90 -15.68 -6.58
CA SER A 262 -2.77 -16.54 -5.77
C SER A 262 -2.38 -18.03 -5.75
N ASN A 263 -1.44 -18.47 -6.58
CA ASN A 263 -0.87 -19.83 -6.59
C ASN A 263 0.51 -19.90 -5.91
N SER A 264 1.02 -18.82 -5.35
CA SER A 264 2.33 -18.81 -4.71
C SER A 264 2.29 -19.51 -3.33
N PRO A 265 3.41 -20.07 -2.85
CA PRO A 265 3.52 -20.60 -1.50
C PRO A 265 3.26 -19.51 -0.42
N GLU A 266 3.63 -18.28 -0.70
CA GLU A 266 3.41 -17.11 0.18
C GLU A 266 1.92 -16.85 0.37
N TRP A 267 1.15 -16.86 -0.71
CA TRP A 267 -0.31 -16.74 -0.67
C TRP A 267 -0.95 -17.86 0.15
N THR A 268 -0.55 -19.12 -0.14
CA THR A 268 -1.05 -20.27 0.61
C THR A 268 -0.79 -20.12 2.11
N ARG A 269 0.45 -19.77 2.51
CA ARG A 269 0.78 -19.54 3.92
C ARG A 269 0.00 -18.41 4.56
N PHE A 270 -0.23 -17.33 3.82
CA PHE A 270 -1.04 -16.21 4.29
C PHE A 270 -2.48 -16.65 4.56
N VAL A 271 -3.13 -17.27 3.58
CA VAL A 271 -4.52 -17.76 3.69
C VAL A 271 -4.68 -18.72 4.87
N GLU A 272 -3.77 -19.68 5.02
CA GLU A 272 -3.82 -20.69 6.08
C GLU A 272 -3.67 -20.13 7.50
N LYS A 273 -3.14 -18.94 7.65
CA LYS A 273 -2.96 -18.24 8.93
C LYS A 273 -3.97 -17.12 9.17
N SER A 274 -4.82 -16.83 8.20
CA SER A 274 -5.75 -15.72 8.24
C SER A 274 -7.08 -16.07 8.90
N THR A 275 -7.65 -15.11 9.59
CA THR A 275 -9.02 -15.18 10.11
C THR A 275 -10.05 -15.00 8.98
N PRO A 276 -11.33 -15.37 9.18
CA PRO A 276 -12.39 -15.10 8.22
C PRO A 276 -12.43 -13.63 7.79
N ARG A 277 -12.33 -12.69 8.75
CA ARG A 277 -12.36 -11.25 8.44
C ARG A 277 -11.19 -10.79 7.57
N GLU A 278 -9.99 -11.29 7.83
CA GLU A 278 -8.83 -10.97 7.00
C GLU A 278 -8.99 -11.51 5.57
N LEU A 279 -9.53 -12.70 5.42
CA LEU A 279 -9.81 -13.29 4.10
C LEU A 279 -10.89 -12.52 3.34
N GLU A 280 -11.88 -11.98 4.04
CA GLU A 280 -12.93 -11.14 3.47
C GLU A 280 -12.38 -9.88 2.82
N LEU A 281 -11.30 -9.30 3.37
CA LEU A 281 -10.61 -8.15 2.75
C LEU A 281 -10.08 -8.45 1.35
N PHE A 282 -9.86 -9.72 1.02
CA PHE A 282 -9.43 -10.20 -0.29
C PHE A 282 -10.58 -10.80 -1.12
N GLY A 283 -11.82 -10.61 -0.69
CA GLY A 283 -13.00 -11.09 -1.39
C GLY A 283 -13.34 -12.57 -1.15
N PHE A 284 -12.76 -13.23 -0.14
CA PHE A 284 -13.26 -14.54 0.28
C PHE A 284 -14.68 -14.40 0.84
N PRO A 285 -15.61 -15.24 0.42
CA PRO A 285 -16.95 -15.21 0.98
C PRO A 285 -16.93 -15.51 2.49
N PRO A 286 -17.61 -14.68 3.33
CA PRO A 286 -17.61 -14.90 4.77
C PRO A 286 -18.33 -16.19 5.16
N PRO A 287 -18.16 -16.69 6.40
CA PRO A 287 -19.01 -17.71 6.97
C PRO A 287 -20.48 -17.36 6.86
N GLY A 288 -21.33 -18.29 6.41
CA GLY A 288 -22.76 -18.07 6.21
C GLY A 288 -23.14 -17.50 4.84
N HIS A 289 -22.19 -17.14 3.99
CA HIS A 289 -22.50 -16.78 2.60
C HIS A 289 -23.06 -18.00 1.84
N GLU A 290 -24.10 -17.78 1.02
CA GLU A 290 -24.86 -18.82 0.31
C GLU A 290 -24.05 -19.73 -0.62
N ILE A 291 -22.85 -19.28 -1.03
CA ILE A 291 -21.97 -20.07 -1.90
C ILE A 291 -21.37 -21.30 -1.21
N TRP A 292 -21.31 -21.29 0.12
CA TRP A 292 -20.67 -22.37 0.87
C TRP A 292 -21.55 -23.60 0.98
N ASP A 293 -20.98 -24.74 0.61
CA ASP A 293 -21.53 -26.08 0.82
C ASP A 293 -20.41 -27.05 1.22
N GLU A 294 -20.76 -28.29 1.51
CA GLU A 294 -19.79 -29.30 1.93
C GLU A 294 -18.73 -29.59 0.84
N ASP A 295 -19.11 -29.55 -0.45
CA ASP A 295 -18.17 -29.80 -1.54
C ASP A 295 -17.15 -28.65 -1.67
N LEU A 296 -17.60 -27.40 -1.63
CA LEU A 296 -16.72 -26.24 -1.67
C LEU A 296 -15.78 -26.18 -0.47
N LEU A 297 -16.27 -26.52 0.74
CA LEU A 297 -15.44 -26.63 1.94
C LEU A 297 -14.36 -27.69 1.78
N ARG A 298 -14.71 -28.85 1.25
CA ARG A 298 -13.77 -29.95 0.96
C ARG A 298 -12.70 -29.51 -0.05
N ARG A 299 -13.08 -28.86 -1.13
CA ARG A 299 -12.17 -28.32 -2.16
C ARG A 299 -11.26 -27.24 -1.60
N THR A 300 -11.81 -26.33 -0.81
CA THR A 300 -11.04 -25.28 -0.13
C THR A 300 -10.02 -25.88 0.82
N LYS A 301 -10.40 -26.89 1.59
CA LYS A 301 -9.46 -27.63 2.46
C LYS A 301 -8.36 -28.34 1.67
N SER A 302 -8.67 -28.84 0.49
CA SER A 302 -7.66 -29.44 -0.40
C SER A 302 -6.65 -28.41 -0.91
N ARG A 303 -7.10 -27.21 -1.25
CA ARG A 303 -6.24 -26.12 -1.71
C ARG A 303 -5.42 -25.48 -0.59
N TYR A 304 -6.00 -25.36 0.60
CA TYR A 304 -5.40 -24.74 1.79
C TYR A 304 -5.46 -25.72 2.99
N PRO A 305 -4.55 -26.70 3.04
CA PRO A 305 -4.67 -27.82 4.00
C PRO A 305 -4.66 -27.42 5.47
N LYS A 306 -4.04 -26.28 5.83
CA LYS A 306 -3.94 -25.81 7.23
C LYS A 306 -4.97 -24.74 7.58
N LEU A 307 -5.79 -24.28 6.61
CA LEU A 307 -6.84 -23.29 6.90
C LEU A 307 -7.85 -23.88 7.89
N ASP A 308 -8.16 -23.13 8.94
CA ASP A 308 -9.25 -23.46 9.87
C ASP A 308 -10.59 -23.12 9.23
N LEU A 309 -11.33 -24.11 8.81
CA LEU A 309 -12.66 -23.97 8.23
C LEU A 309 -13.79 -24.13 9.25
N THR A 310 -13.47 -24.19 10.55
CA THR A 310 -14.49 -24.32 11.61
C THR A 310 -15.57 -23.23 11.54
N PRO A 311 -15.25 -21.92 11.35
CA PRO A 311 -16.27 -20.89 11.24
C PRO A 311 -17.26 -21.12 10.11
N TRP A 312 -16.81 -21.55 8.93
CA TRP A 312 -17.66 -21.81 7.78
C TRP A 312 -18.53 -23.07 7.98
N LYS A 313 -17.99 -24.12 8.59
CA LYS A 313 -18.75 -25.34 8.90
C LYS A 313 -19.86 -25.09 9.91
N GLN A 314 -19.57 -24.27 10.92
CA GLN A 314 -20.59 -23.88 11.92
C GLN A 314 -21.70 -23.05 11.33
N ALA A 315 -21.42 -22.25 10.32
CA ALA A 315 -22.41 -21.44 9.64
C ALA A 315 -23.27 -22.20 8.61
N LEU A 316 -22.90 -23.44 8.26
CA LEU A 316 -23.71 -24.33 7.41
C LEU A 316 -24.70 -25.17 8.23
N ALA A 317 -24.48 -25.33 9.53
CA ALA A 317 -25.31 -26.12 10.45
C ALA A 317 -26.54 -25.34 10.92
#